data_6494cc45952d27b46c8d3485696f69ce
#
_entry.id   6494cc45952d27b46c8d3485696f69ce
#
_cell.length_a   1.000
_cell.length_b   1.000
_cell.length_c   1.000
_cell.angle_alpha   90.00
_cell.angle_beta   90.00
_cell.angle_gamma   90.00
#
_symmetry.space_group_name_H-M   'P 1'
#
loop_
_entity.id
_entity.type
_entity.pdbx_description
1 polymer ?
#
loop_
_entity_poly.entity_id
_entity_poly.type
_entity_poly.pdbx_seq_one_letter_code
_entity_poly.pdbx_strand_id
1 'polypeptide(L)'
;MLYVGLVAGIAAGNAAAHRARINAFRVWVVTCLLIFVALIGARLLYVICHWRVYRDHASLIWRRGEGGLALYGGLMLAFPLSLPLLSAMRLSWGSFWDVATFTMLVGMLFTKIGCLLNGCCAGSPCDSRIAISLPDRQGIWAKRMPSQLLEFGWALLLLLVAMTICGELPFPGALFLCTTAGYAGGRLVLQSARERPLGAGRFGIQHGISLGALMVSIAALAAYWPSN
;
A
#
# COMPACT_ATOMS: atom_id res chain seq x y z
N MET A 1 -15.03 -3.90 4.71
CA MET A 1 -13.61 -4.24 5.01
C MET A 1 -12.67 -3.05 4.96
N LEU A 2 -12.81 -2.08 4.04
CA LEU A 2 -11.92 -0.92 3.96
C LEU A 2 -11.89 -0.11 5.29
N TYR A 3 -13.05 0.23 5.84
CA TYR A 3 -13.13 0.97 7.11
C TYR A 3 -12.54 0.19 8.29
N VAL A 4 -12.77 -1.13 8.34
CA VAL A 4 -12.19 -2.01 9.37
C VAL A 4 -10.67 -2.00 9.27
N GLY A 5 -10.14 -2.12 8.04
CA GLY A 5 -8.70 -2.05 7.78
C GLY A 5 -8.08 -0.70 8.14
N LEU A 6 -8.82 0.39 7.91
CA LEU A 6 -8.38 1.73 8.29
C LEU A 6 -8.27 1.87 9.80
N VAL A 7 -9.33 1.50 10.53
CA VAL A 7 -9.36 1.59 12.00
C VAL A 7 -8.30 0.67 12.62
N ALA A 8 -8.23 -0.60 12.18
CA ALA A 8 -7.23 -1.55 12.67
C ALA A 8 -5.80 -1.10 12.35
N GLY A 9 -5.56 -0.56 11.15
CA GLY A 9 -4.26 -0.02 10.77
C GLY A 9 -3.85 1.17 11.63
N ILE A 10 -4.73 2.14 11.84
CA ILE A 10 -4.47 3.29 12.72
C ILE A 10 -4.19 2.82 14.15
N ALA A 11 -4.96 1.85 14.66
CA ALA A 11 -4.75 1.30 16.00
C ALA A 11 -3.39 0.61 16.11
N ALA A 12 -2.98 -0.18 15.11
CA ALA A 12 -1.67 -0.83 15.07
C ALA A 12 -0.52 0.17 15.05
N GLY A 13 -0.60 1.21 14.21
CA GLY A 13 0.39 2.29 14.17
C GLY A 13 0.46 3.05 15.50
N ASN A 14 -0.69 3.34 16.11
CA ASN A 14 -0.72 4.01 17.41
C ASN A 14 -0.09 3.15 18.52
N ALA A 15 -0.34 1.83 18.52
CA ALA A 15 0.30 0.89 19.44
C ALA A 15 1.82 0.84 19.21
N ALA A 16 2.28 0.87 17.95
CA ALA A 16 3.70 0.95 17.63
C ALA A 16 4.32 2.27 18.09
N ALA A 17 3.61 3.41 17.97
CA ALA A 17 4.06 4.71 18.47
C ALA A 17 4.27 4.69 19.98
N HIS A 18 3.36 4.10 20.74
CA HIS A 18 3.51 3.92 22.18
C HIS A 18 4.76 3.11 22.54
N ARG A 19 5.02 1.99 21.83
CA ARG A 19 6.21 1.16 22.03
C ARG A 19 7.49 1.90 21.68
N ALA A 20 7.48 2.69 20.62
CA ALA A 20 8.61 3.52 20.20
C ALA A 20 8.80 4.80 21.05
N ARG A 21 7.96 5.01 22.08
CA ARG A 21 7.96 6.20 22.96
C ARG A 21 7.82 7.52 22.19
N ILE A 22 7.11 7.50 21.07
CA ILE A 22 6.77 8.68 20.28
C ILE A 22 5.39 9.17 20.74
N ASN A 23 5.12 10.47 20.63
CA ASN A 23 3.81 11.01 21.01
C ASN A 23 2.69 10.43 20.11
N ALA A 24 1.99 9.42 20.62
CA ALA A 24 0.99 8.67 19.91
C ALA A 24 -0.20 9.53 19.44
N PHE A 25 -0.56 10.57 20.19
CA PHE A 25 -1.61 11.49 19.77
C PHE A 25 -1.21 12.29 18.52
N ARG A 26 0.03 12.80 18.48
CA ARG A 26 0.53 13.49 17.28
C ARG A 26 0.63 12.54 16.08
N VAL A 27 1.12 11.32 16.29
CA VAL A 27 1.15 10.27 15.26
C VAL A 27 -0.26 9.99 14.74
N TRP A 28 -1.23 9.84 15.64
CA TRP A 28 -2.62 9.61 15.25
C TRP A 28 -3.18 10.75 14.40
N VAL A 29 -2.99 12.01 14.81
CA VAL A 29 -3.45 13.20 14.05
C VAL A 29 -2.82 13.23 12.66
N VAL A 30 -1.49 13.08 12.58
CA VAL A 30 -0.77 13.10 11.29
C VAL A 30 -1.23 11.95 10.40
N THR A 31 -1.40 10.75 10.94
CA THR A 31 -1.88 9.58 10.19
C THR A 31 -3.27 9.84 9.61
N CYS A 32 -4.22 10.38 10.40
CA CYS A 32 -5.55 10.71 9.92
C CYS A 32 -5.52 11.77 8.80
N LEU A 33 -4.70 12.82 8.97
CA LEU A 33 -4.54 13.86 7.95
C LEU A 33 -3.91 13.30 6.67
N LEU A 34 -2.86 12.48 6.77
CA LEU A 34 -2.23 11.87 5.60
C LEU A 34 -3.14 10.87 4.88
N ILE A 35 -3.98 10.14 5.60
CA ILE A 35 -4.99 9.27 4.99
C ILE A 35 -5.98 10.12 4.17
N PHE A 36 -6.45 11.23 4.72
CA PHE A 36 -7.35 12.14 4.00
C PHE A 36 -6.68 12.70 2.73
N VAL A 37 -5.45 13.16 2.85
CA VAL A 37 -4.62 13.61 1.71
C VAL A 37 -4.43 12.50 0.68
N ALA A 38 -4.13 11.27 1.15
CA ALA A 38 -3.97 10.13 0.27
C ALA A 38 -5.25 9.77 -0.50
N LEU A 39 -6.42 9.88 0.12
CA LEU A 39 -7.70 9.66 -0.55
C LEU A 39 -7.95 10.70 -1.66
N ILE A 40 -7.62 11.96 -1.39
CA ILE A 40 -7.71 13.04 -2.40
C ILE A 40 -6.73 12.75 -3.55
N GLY A 41 -5.47 12.47 -3.25
CA GLY A 41 -4.45 12.17 -4.26
C GLY A 41 -4.79 10.96 -5.12
N ALA A 42 -5.31 9.91 -4.48
CA ALA A 42 -5.77 8.70 -5.17
C ALA A 42 -6.91 9.00 -6.17
N ARG A 43 -7.84 9.89 -5.79
CA ARG A 43 -8.92 10.30 -6.68
C ARG A 43 -8.44 11.21 -7.80
N LEU A 44 -7.59 12.17 -7.48
CA LEU A 44 -7.01 13.09 -8.48
C LEU A 44 -6.25 12.33 -9.56
N LEU A 45 -5.36 11.41 -9.19
CA LEU A 45 -4.63 10.62 -10.18
C LEU A 45 -5.55 9.78 -11.04
N TYR A 46 -6.60 9.18 -10.44
CA TYR A 46 -7.57 8.43 -11.22
C TYR A 46 -8.30 9.30 -12.24
N VAL A 47 -8.74 10.48 -11.86
CA VAL A 47 -9.40 11.45 -12.76
C VAL A 47 -8.45 11.88 -13.86
N ILE A 48 -7.19 12.19 -13.55
CA ILE A 48 -6.17 12.58 -14.54
C ILE A 48 -5.93 11.46 -15.56
N CYS A 49 -5.78 10.22 -15.09
CA CYS A 49 -5.59 9.07 -15.99
C CYS A 49 -6.80 8.78 -16.89
N HIS A 50 -8.00 9.19 -16.46
CA HIS A 50 -9.24 8.99 -17.22
C HIS A 50 -9.83 10.31 -17.70
N TRP A 51 -9.00 11.33 -17.92
CA TRP A 51 -9.41 12.70 -18.23
C TRP A 51 -10.42 12.81 -19.37
N ARG A 52 -10.30 11.95 -20.39
CA ARG A 52 -11.22 11.91 -21.54
C ARG A 52 -12.68 11.66 -21.12
N VAL A 53 -12.92 10.92 -20.05
CA VAL A 53 -14.27 10.62 -19.53
C VAL A 53 -14.78 11.78 -18.66
N TYR A 54 -13.88 12.38 -17.88
CA TYR A 54 -14.27 13.38 -16.86
C TYR A 54 -14.35 14.81 -17.39
N ARG A 55 -13.66 15.14 -18.51
CA ARG A 55 -13.65 16.49 -19.06
C ARG A 55 -15.06 16.96 -19.49
N ASP A 56 -15.91 16.04 -19.96
CA ASP A 56 -17.24 16.35 -20.46
C ASP A 56 -18.31 16.27 -19.35
N HIS A 57 -17.97 15.69 -18.19
CA HIS A 57 -18.88 15.47 -17.07
C HIS A 57 -18.19 15.72 -15.71
N ALA A 58 -17.87 16.97 -15.40
CA ALA A 58 -17.16 17.35 -14.16
C ALA A 58 -17.90 16.90 -12.86
N SER A 59 -19.22 16.76 -12.89
CA SER A 59 -20.01 16.28 -11.77
C SER A 59 -19.68 14.84 -11.34
N LEU A 60 -19.11 14.03 -12.26
CA LEU A 60 -18.72 12.65 -11.98
C LEU A 60 -17.42 12.56 -11.16
N ILE A 61 -16.62 13.64 -11.10
CA ILE A 61 -15.35 13.68 -10.36
C ILE A 61 -15.54 13.29 -8.89
N TRP A 62 -16.67 13.68 -8.29
CA TRP A 62 -16.97 13.41 -6.88
C TRP A 62 -17.96 12.26 -6.65
N ARG A 63 -18.47 11.64 -7.71
CA ARG A 63 -19.37 10.48 -7.57
C ARG A 63 -18.58 9.26 -7.11
N ARG A 64 -18.96 8.72 -5.93
CA ARG A 64 -18.30 7.60 -5.26
C ARG A 64 -18.66 6.22 -5.84
N GLY A 65 -19.63 6.12 -6.75
CA GLY A 65 -20.22 4.85 -7.20
C GLY A 65 -19.42 4.06 -8.23
N GLU A 66 -18.48 4.66 -8.94
CA GLU A 66 -17.84 4.02 -10.10
C GLU A 66 -16.43 3.46 -9.84
N GLY A 67 -16.01 3.31 -8.57
CA GLY A 67 -14.68 2.84 -8.22
C GLY A 67 -13.60 3.86 -8.60
N GLY A 68 -12.34 3.49 -8.54
CA GLY A 68 -11.24 4.29 -9.11
C GLY A 68 -10.55 5.18 -8.08
N LEU A 69 -9.92 4.51 -7.12
CA LEU A 69 -8.85 5.10 -6.32
C LEU A 69 -7.52 4.52 -6.81
N ALA A 70 -6.64 5.37 -7.30
CA ALA A 70 -5.30 4.98 -7.68
C ALA A 70 -4.38 5.09 -6.45
N LEU A 71 -4.03 3.96 -5.83
CA LEU A 71 -3.18 3.91 -4.63
C LEU A 71 -1.92 4.77 -4.78
N TYR A 72 -1.31 4.74 -5.94
CA TYR A 72 -0.10 5.51 -6.23
C TYR A 72 -0.32 7.03 -6.16
N GLY A 73 -1.49 7.52 -6.58
CA GLY A 73 -1.84 8.95 -6.44
C GLY A 73 -1.91 9.37 -4.98
N GLY A 74 -2.42 8.49 -4.12
CA GLY A 74 -2.43 8.71 -2.68
C GLY A 74 -1.01 8.84 -2.11
N LEU A 75 -0.13 7.91 -2.45
CA LEU A 75 1.28 7.92 -2.00
C LEU A 75 2.05 9.12 -2.56
N MET A 76 1.88 9.46 -3.85
CA MET A 76 2.54 10.59 -4.49
C MET A 76 2.19 11.93 -3.84
N LEU A 77 0.98 12.08 -3.31
CA LEU A 77 0.56 13.30 -2.63
C LEU A 77 0.89 13.27 -1.13
N ALA A 78 0.64 12.14 -0.45
CA ALA A 78 0.83 12.03 0.99
C ALA A 78 2.32 12.07 1.39
N PHE A 79 3.20 11.46 0.60
CA PHE A 79 4.62 11.35 0.94
C PHE A 79 5.32 12.72 1.00
N PRO A 80 5.27 13.61 -0.02
CA PRO A 80 5.85 14.93 0.08
C PRO A 80 5.15 15.82 1.12
N LEU A 81 3.81 15.73 1.26
CA LEU A 81 3.09 16.51 2.26
C LEU A 81 3.34 16.03 3.69
N SER A 82 3.85 14.84 3.88
CA SER A 82 4.28 14.38 5.21
C SER A 82 5.42 15.21 5.79
N LEU A 83 6.33 15.76 4.94
CA LEU A 83 7.47 16.55 5.39
C LEU A 83 7.05 17.79 6.18
N PRO A 84 6.27 18.74 5.60
CA PRO A 84 5.85 19.93 6.35
C PRO A 84 4.92 19.59 7.51
N LEU A 85 4.08 18.56 7.37
CA LEU A 85 3.15 18.17 8.43
C LEU A 85 3.86 17.58 9.65
N LEU A 86 4.85 16.73 9.44
CA LEU A 86 5.66 16.15 10.52
C LEU A 86 6.54 17.20 11.19
N SER A 87 7.12 18.12 10.42
CA SER A 87 7.89 19.22 10.97
C SER A 87 7.04 20.13 11.85
N ALA A 88 5.82 20.48 11.42
CA ALA A 88 4.86 21.29 12.20
C ALA A 88 4.47 20.58 13.52
N MET A 89 4.36 19.25 13.50
CA MET A 89 4.04 18.44 14.68
C MET A 89 5.28 18.04 15.50
N ARG A 90 6.47 18.50 15.12
CA ARG A 90 7.76 18.16 15.77
C ARG A 90 7.97 16.65 15.91
N LEU A 91 7.65 15.90 14.85
CA LEU A 91 7.88 14.46 14.74
C LEU A 91 9.04 14.20 13.79
N SER A 92 9.91 13.26 14.16
CA SER A 92 10.94 12.75 13.24
C SER A 92 10.29 12.04 12.06
N TRP A 93 10.70 12.40 10.85
CA TRP A 93 10.18 11.83 9.62
C TRP A 93 10.40 10.32 9.55
N GLY A 94 11.63 9.87 9.81
CA GLY A 94 11.96 8.43 9.79
C GLY A 94 11.19 7.64 10.84
N SER A 95 11.15 8.11 12.09
CA SER A 95 10.43 7.44 13.18
C SER A 95 8.91 7.36 12.91
N PHE A 96 8.33 8.39 12.27
CA PHE A 96 6.92 8.35 11.88
C PHE A 96 6.67 7.28 10.82
N TRP A 97 7.50 7.19 9.77
CA TRP A 97 7.30 6.21 8.72
C TRP A 97 7.57 4.77 9.19
N ASP A 98 8.47 4.56 10.15
CA ASP A 98 8.64 3.25 10.80
C ASP A 98 7.36 2.80 11.50
N VAL A 99 6.72 3.70 12.23
CA VAL A 99 5.42 3.44 12.89
C VAL A 99 4.30 3.28 11.85
N ALA A 100 4.27 4.13 10.82
CA ALA A 100 3.29 4.07 9.74
C ALA A 100 3.35 2.74 8.94
N THR A 101 4.49 2.07 8.95
CA THR A 101 4.66 0.73 8.38
C THR A 101 3.63 -0.26 8.95
N PHE A 102 3.41 -0.25 10.26
CA PHE A 102 2.41 -1.12 10.89
C PHE A 102 0.98 -0.73 10.47
N THR A 103 0.69 0.58 10.37
CA THR A 103 -0.59 1.07 9.84
C THR A 103 -0.85 0.54 8.43
N MET A 104 0.15 0.64 7.55
CA MET A 104 0.04 0.22 6.15
C MET A 104 -0.08 -1.30 6.01
N LEU A 105 0.74 -2.09 6.70
CA LEU A 105 0.71 -3.54 6.62
C LEU A 105 -0.59 -4.12 7.15
N VAL A 106 -1.05 -3.67 8.32
CA VAL A 106 -2.35 -4.12 8.88
C VAL A 106 -3.50 -3.68 7.98
N GLY A 107 -3.53 -2.43 7.52
CA GLY A 107 -4.54 -1.94 6.58
C GLY A 107 -4.58 -2.76 5.29
N MET A 108 -3.41 -3.21 4.81
CA MET A 108 -3.28 -4.04 3.62
C MET A 108 -3.89 -5.44 3.83
N LEU A 109 -3.68 -6.07 4.98
CA LEU A 109 -4.29 -7.38 5.29
C LEU A 109 -5.81 -7.32 5.14
N PHE A 110 -6.46 -6.35 5.77
CA PHE A 110 -7.91 -6.16 5.67
C PHE A 110 -8.37 -5.79 4.25
N THR A 111 -7.56 -5.01 3.54
CA THR A 111 -7.84 -4.67 2.13
C THR A 111 -7.85 -5.94 1.26
N LYS A 112 -6.91 -6.87 1.47
CA LYS A 112 -6.86 -8.13 0.69
C LYS A 112 -8.01 -9.08 1.03
N ILE A 113 -8.43 -9.14 2.29
CA ILE A 113 -9.66 -9.83 2.68
C ILE A 113 -10.86 -9.20 1.97
N GLY A 114 -10.96 -7.86 1.97
CA GLY A 114 -12.01 -7.15 1.26
C GLY A 114 -12.01 -7.40 -0.26
N CYS A 115 -10.83 -7.47 -0.88
CA CYS A 115 -10.69 -7.82 -2.30
C CYS A 115 -11.18 -9.25 -2.58
N LEU A 116 -10.86 -10.20 -1.70
CA LEU A 116 -11.32 -11.58 -1.82
C LEU A 116 -12.85 -11.68 -1.74
N LEU A 117 -13.45 -11.01 -0.76
CA LEU A 117 -14.91 -10.99 -0.57
C LEU A 117 -15.67 -10.31 -1.72
N ASN A 118 -15.05 -9.31 -2.36
CA ASN A 118 -15.66 -8.57 -3.47
C ASN A 118 -15.31 -9.15 -4.87
N GLY A 119 -14.59 -10.28 -4.94
CA GLY A 119 -14.15 -10.85 -6.22
C GLY A 119 -13.25 -9.93 -7.05
N CYS A 120 -12.70 -8.84 -6.46
CA CYS A 120 -11.82 -7.94 -7.18
C CYS A 120 -10.34 -8.35 -7.05
N CYS A 121 -9.52 -7.92 -8.01
CA CYS A 121 -8.09 -8.25 -8.05
C CYS A 121 -7.82 -9.76 -8.15
N ALA A 122 -8.73 -10.51 -8.77
CA ALA A 122 -8.54 -11.93 -9.04
C ALA A 122 -7.28 -12.18 -9.87
N GLY A 123 -6.69 -13.35 -9.70
CA GLY A 123 -5.57 -13.80 -10.53
C GLY A 123 -6.02 -14.30 -11.89
N SER A 124 -5.06 -14.51 -12.77
CA SER A 124 -5.30 -15.09 -14.10
C SER A 124 -5.98 -16.47 -13.99
N PRO A 125 -6.94 -16.78 -14.89
CA PRO A 125 -7.43 -18.14 -15.02
C PRO A 125 -6.27 -19.10 -15.30
N CYS A 126 -6.19 -20.19 -14.56
CA CYS A 126 -5.13 -21.19 -14.73
C CYS A 126 -5.53 -22.54 -14.11
N ASP A 127 -4.91 -23.62 -14.60
CA ASP A 127 -5.08 -24.97 -14.10
C ASP A 127 -3.93 -25.42 -13.16
N SER A 128 -3.31 -24.44 -12.47
CA SER A 128 -2.26 -24.72 -11.49
C SER A 128 -2.81 -25.48 -10.26
N ARG A 129 -1.94 -26.25 -9.58
CA ARG A 129 -2.31 -26.97 -8.34
C ARG A 129 -2.76 -26.04 -7.20
N ILE A 130 -2.35 -24.77 -7.24
CA ILE A 130 -2.72 -23.76 -6.26
C ILE A 130 -3.91 -22.90 -6.72
N ALA A 131 -4.46 -23.18 -7.91
CA ALA A 131 -5.64 -22.47 -8.41
C ALA A 131 -6.88 -22.89 -7.61
N ILE A 132 -7.66 -21.90 -7.19
CA ILE A 132 -8.94 -22.11 -6.51
C ILE A 132 -10.07 -21.49 -7.34
N SER A 133 -11.27 -22.06 -7.19
CA SER A 133 -12.45 -21.51 -7.83
C SER A 133 -12.83 -20.20 -7.15
N LEU A 134 -12.75 -19.09 -7.88
CA LEU A 134 -13.07 -17.75 -7.40
C LEU A 134 -13.95 -17.02 -8.42
N PRO A 135 -14.94 -16.23 -7.95
CA PRO A 135 -15.69 -15.37 -8.81
C PRO A 135 -14.86 -14.12 -9.19
N ASP A 136 -15.09 -13.61 -10.40
CA ASP A 136 -14.64 -12.28 -10.79
C ASP A 136 -15.67 -11.20 -10.40
N ARG A 137 -15.40 -9.94 -10.81
CA ARG A 137 -16.33 -8.82 -10.56
C ARG A 137 -17.70 -8.99 -11.21
N GLN A 138 -17.81 -9.84 -12.21
CA GLN A 138 -19.05 -10.12 -12.93
C GLN A 138 -19.79 -11.35 -12.34
N GLY A 139 -19.20 -11.97 -11.30
CA GLY A 139 -19.74 -13.16 -10.67
C GLY A 139 -19.44 -14.47 -11.42
N ILE A 140 -18.55 -14.45 -12.42
CA ILE A 140 -18.18 -15.64 -13.20
C ILE A 140 -17.14 -16.45 -12.41
N TRP A 141 -17.49 -17.67 -12.06
CA TRP A 141 -16.64 -18.60 -11.35
C TRP A 141 -15.67 -19.31 -12.31
N ALA A 142 -14.39 -19.25 -12.00
CA ALA A 142 -13.33 -19.95 -12.74
C ALA A 142 -12.19 -20.36 -11.79
N LYS A 143 -11.43 -21.39 -12.19
CA LYS A 143 -10.16 -21.70 -11.52
C LYS A 143 -9.17 -20.58 -11.80
N ARG A 144 -8.74 -19.89 -10.75
CA ARG A 144 -7.86 -18.70 -10.85
C ARG A 144 -6.73 -18.80 -9.85
N MET A 145 -5.61 -18.18 -10.17
CA MET A 145 -4.53 -17.97 -9.21
C MET A 145 -5.05 -17.13 -8.02
N PRO A 146 -4.92 -17.57 -6.77
CA PRO A 146 -5.42 -16.83 -5.60
C PRO A 146 -4.52 -15.64 -5.23
N SER A 147 -4.39 -14.68 -6.15
CA SER A 147 -3.48 -13.54 -5.99
C SER A 147 -3.77 -12.71 -4.75
N GLN A 148 -5.05 -12.61 -4.34
CA GLN A 148 -5.43 -11.92 -3.10
C GLN A 148 -4.86 -12.62 -1.86
N LEU A 149 -4.91 -13.96 -1.81
CA LEU A 149 -4.37 -14.74 -0.69
C LEU A 149 -2.83 -14.72 -0.67
N LEU A 150 -2.21 -14.79 -1.84
CA LEU A 150 -0.75 -14.68 -1.96
C LEU A 150 -0.25 -13.30 -1.49
N GLU A 151 -0.94 -12.22 -1.90
CA GLU A 151 -0.60 -10.87 -1.44
C GLU A 151 -0.92 -10.66 0.05
N PHE A 152 -1.97 -11.30 0.58
CA PHE A 152 -2.26 -11.32 2.01
C PHE A 152 -1.14 -12.02 2.79
N GLY A 153 -0.75 -13.24 2.37
CA GLY A 153 0.32 -14.00 3.01
C GLY A 153 1.66 -13.25 2.99
N TRP A 154 1.96 -12.57 1.87
CA TRP A 154 3.15 -11.74 1.76
C TRP A 154 3.12 -10.53 2.71
N ALA A 155 1.99 -9.82 2.80
CA ALA A 155 1.83 -8.71 3.73
C ALA A 155 1.91 -9.17 5.20
N LEU A 156 1.36 -10.35 5.51
CA LEU A 156 1.45 -10.96 6.84
C LEU A 156 2.90 -11.31 7.18
N LEU A 157 3.63 -11.93 6.25
CA LEU A 157 5.06 -12.22 6.44
C LEU A 157 5.86 -10.95 6.72
N LEU A 158 5.65 -9.91 5.93
CA LEU A 158 6.31 -8.62 6.16
C LEU A 158 5.94 -8.01 7.52
N LEU A 159 4.69 -8.14 7.96
CA LEU A 159 4.27 -7.67 9.28
C LEU A 159 4.98 -8.43 10.40
N LEU A 160 5.06 -9.75 10.29
CA LEU A 160 5.77 -10.57 11.27
C LEU A 160 7.27 -10.21 11.30
N VAL A 161 7.91 -10.09 10.15
CA VAL A 161 9.31 -9.66 10.07
C VAL A 161 9.49 -8.25 10.65
N ALA A 162 8.61 -7.30 10.32
CA ALA A 162 8.66 -5.96 10.87
C ALA A 162 8.56 -5.94 12.39
N MET A 163 7.73 -6.82 12.97
CA MET A 163 7.60 -6.96 14.43
C MET A 163 8.86 -7.52 15.10
N THR A 164 9.61 -8.39 14.43
CA THR A 164 10.86 -8.97 14.98
C THR A 164 12.02 -8.01 14.91
N ILE A 165 12.16 -7.25 13.79
CA ILE A 165 13.29 -6.34 13.60
C ILE A 165 13.03 -4.91 14.10
N CYS A 166 11.81 -4.62 14.57
CA CYS A 166 11.45 -3.31 15.09
C CYS A 166 12.27 -2.99 16.35
N GLY A 167 13.02 -1.90 16.30
CA GLY A 167 13.87 -1.46 17.41
C GLY A 167 15.34 -1.92 17.33
N GLU A 168 15.67 -2.85 16.44
CA GLU A 168 17.06 -3.32 16.23
C GLU A 168 17.78 -2.60 15.07
N LEU A 169 17.04 -1.78 14.34
CA LEU A 169 17.56 -1.14 13.13
C LEU A 169 18.35 0.14 13.45
N PRO A 170 19.43 0.41 12.69
CA PRO A 170 20.47 1.37 13.06
C PRO A 170 20.05 2.85 12.96
N PHE A 171 18.99 3.17 12.24
CA PHE A 171 18.54 4.57 12.07
C PHE A 171 17.02 4.66 11.91
N PRO A 172 16.41 5.81 12.30
CA PRO A 172 14.99 6.05 12.11
C PRO A 172 14.61 6.10 10.62
N GLY A 173 13.64 5.29 10.21
CA GLY A 173 13.21 5.11 8.82
C GLY A 173 13.71 3.81 8.20
N ALA A 174 14.62 3.08 8.84
CA ALA A 174 15.17 1.84 8.32
C ALA A 174 14.09 0.75 8.20
N LEU A 175 13.18 0.64 9.17
CA LEU A 175 12.07 -0.32 9.12
C LEU A 175 11.16 -0.06 7.92
N PHE A 176 10.82 1.19 7.70
CA PHE A 176 10.02 1.59 6.53
C PHE A 176 10.71 1.24 5.21
N LEU A 177 12.01 1.51 5.10
CA LEU A 177 12.78 1.19 3.89
C LEU A 177 12.88 -0.32 3.65
N CYS A 178 13.19 -1.11 4.69
CA CYS A 178 13.27 -2.56 4.60
C CYS A 178 11.91 -3.17 4.17
N THR A 179 10.83 -2.74 4.79
CA THR A 179 9.49 -3.25 4.46
C THR A 179 9.01 -2.79 3.10
N THR A 180 9.36 -1.55 2.68
CA THR A 180 9.05 -1.04 1.34
C THR A 180 9.83 -1.83 0.27
N ALA A 181 11.11 -2.11 0.48
CA ALA A 181 11.90 -2.95 -0.41
C ALA A 181 11.33 -4.37 -0.50
N GLY A 182 11.02 -4.99 0.64
CA GLY A 182 10.39 -6.30 0.70
C GLY A 182 9.03 -6.35 -0.01
N TYR A 183 8.18 -5.33 0.21
CA TYR A 183 6.90 -5.25 -0.46
C TYR A 183 7.05 -5.04 -1.97
N ALA A 184 7.92 -4.15 -2.40
CA ALA A 184 8.18 -3.89 -3.81
C ALA A 184 8.72 -5.14 -4.53
N GLY A 185 9.67 -5.85 -3.91
CA GLY A 185 10.20 -7.12 -4.43
C GLY A 185 9.13 -8.20 -4.56
N GLY A 186 8.36 -8.44 -3.51
CA GLY A 186 7.24 -9.38 -3.54
C GLY A 186 6.17 -8.98 -4.56
N ARG A 187 5.91 -7.68 -4.71
CA ARG A 187 4.98 -7.17 -5.69
C ARG A 187 5.41 -7.45 -7.13
N LEU A 188 6.72 -7.33 -7.43
CA LEU A 188 7.25 -7.67 -8.76
C LEU A 188 7.03 -9.15 -9.10
N VAL A 189 7.24 -10.03 -8.12
CA VAL A 189 7.01 -11.48 -8.29
C VAL A 189 5.51 -11.80 -8.40
N LEU A 190 4.70 -11.32 -7.48
CA LEU A 190 3.26 -11.63 -7.42
C LEU A 190 2.45 -10.98 -8.55
N GLN A 191 2.98 -9.94 -9.19
CA GLN A 191 2.29 -9.28 -10.30
C GLN A 191 2.18 -10.18 -11.54
N SER A 192 3.07 -11.16 -11.70
CA SER A 192 2.97 -12.16 -12.77
C SER A 192 1.75 -13.08 -12.61
N ALA A 193 1.27 -13.27 -11.37
CA ALA A 193 0.12 -14.10 -11.05
C ALA A 193 -1.24 -13.39 -11.23
N ARG A 194 -1.24 -12.08 -11.49
CA ARG A 194 -2.46 -11.29 -11.66
C ARG A 194 -3.00 -11.36 -13.10
N GLU A 195 -4.31 -11.29 -13.21
CA GLU A 195 -4.98 -11.13 -14.49
C GLU A 195 -4.59 -9.77 -15.10
N ARG A 196 -4.17 -9.82 -16.38
CA ARG A 196 -3.79 -8.63 -17.15
C ARG A 196 -4.96 -8.19 -17.99
N PRO A 197 -5.25 -6.87 -18.07
CA PRO A 197 -6.19 -6.37 -19.05
C PRO A 197 -5.72 -6.74 -20.47
N LEU A 198 -6.64 -7.12 -21.34
CA LEU A 198 -6.38 -7.36 -22.75
C LEU A 198 -5.70 -6.13 -23.37
N GLY A 199 -4.52 -6.31 -23.98
CA GLY A 199 -3.75 -5.21 -24.59
C GLY A 199 -2.76 -4.51 -23.66
N ALA A 200 -2.65 -4.87 -22.38
CA ALA A 200 -1.63 -4.33 -21.50
C ALA A 200 -0.26 -4.97 -21.78
N GLY A 201 0.75 -4.15 -22.05
CA GLY A 201 2.13 -4.59 -22.26
C GLY A 201 2.70 -5.34 -21.07
N ARG A 202 3.79 -6.09 -21.29
CA ARG A 202 4.46 -6.94 -20.29
C ARG A 202 4.97 -6.13 -19.07
N PHE A 203 5.30 -4.86 -19.28
CA PHE A 203 5.74 -3.90 -18.25
C PHE A 203 4.76 -2.74 -18.16
N GLY A 204 3.79 -2.84 -17.26
CA GLY A 204 2.88 -1.72 -16.95
C GLY A 204 3.52 -0.72 -15.98
N ILE A 205 2.93 0.46 -15.85
CA ILE A 205 3.31 1.54 -14.92
C ILE A 205 3.56 1.00 -13.50
N GLN A 206 2.79 0.00 -13.07
CA GLN A 206 2.93 -0.63 -11.75
C GLN A 206 4.27 -1.35 -11.56
N HIS A 207 4.85 -1.97 -12.60
CA HIS A 207 6.18 -2.57 -12.53
C HIS A 207 7.25 -1.49 -12.37
N GLY A 208 7.15 -0.40 -13.13
CA GLY A 208 8.07 0.73 -13.03
C GLY A 208 8.09 1.34 -11.62
N ILE A 209 6.90 1.56 -11.03
CA ILE A 209 6.80 2.10 -9.67
C ILE A 209 7.35 1.13 -8.63
N SER A 210 7.05 -0.17 -8.73
CA SER A 210 7.59 -1.16 -7.79
C SER A 210 9.11 -1.28 -7.91
N LEU A 211 9.65 -1.27 -9.13
CA LEU A 211 11.10 -1.28 -9.35
C LEU A 211 11.75 -0.01 -8.81
N GLY A 212 11.17 1.17 -9.08
CA GLY A 212 11.65 2.44 -8.55
C GLY A 212 11.66 2.47 -7.02
N ALA A 213 10.56 2.03 -6.39
CA ALA A 213 10.48 1.93 -4.93
C ALA A 213 11.54 0.97 -4.35
N LEU A 214 11.77 -0.17 -5.00
CA LEU A 214 12.80 -1.12 -4.60
C LEU A 214 14.21 -0.49 -4.68
N MET A 215 14.54 0.12 -5.82
CA MET A 215 15.84 0.74 -6.04
C MET A 215 16.12 1.89 -5.07
N VAL A 216 15.13 2.77 -4.88
CA VAL A 216 15.24 3.91 -3.94
C VAL A 216 15.41 3.42 -2.51
N SER A 217 14.64 2.40 -2.10
CA SER A 217 14.76 1.85 -0.74
C SER A 217 16.11 1.19 -0.50
N ILE A 218 16.63 0.41 -1.47
CA ILE A 218 17.97 -0.21 -1.36
C ILE A 218 19.06 0.85 -1.36
N ALA A 219 19.00 1.84 -2.23
CA ALA A 219 19.97 2.93 -2.29
C ALA A 219 19.98 3.74 -0.98
N ALA A 220 18.82 4.06 -0.43
CA ALA A 220 18.71 4.75 0.85
C ALA A 220 19.26 3.90 2.00
N LEU A 221 18.94 2.60 2.06
CA LEU A 221 19.51 1.69 3.05
C LEU A 221 21.04 1.63 2.95
N ALA A 222 21.58 1.49 1.75
CA ALA A 222 23.02 1.45 1.54
C ALA A 222 23.73 2.76 1.92
N ALA A 223 23.08 3.91 1.66
CA ALA A 223 23.64 5.23 1.96
C ALA A 223 23.64 5.57 3.46
N TYR A 224 22.63 5.12 4.19
CA TYR A 224 22.44 5.46 5.62
C TYR A 224 22.82 4.31 6.57
N TRP A 225 23.19 3.14 6.03
CA TRP A 225 23.66 2.04 6.88
C TRP A 225 25.03 2.37 7.44
N PRO A 226 25.23 2.33 8.76
CA PRO A 226 26.53 2.62 9.35
C PRO A 226 27.55 1.60 8.81
N SER A 227 28.57 2.09 8.11
CA SER A 227 29.77 1.29 7.78
C SER A 227 30.54 1.08 9.10
N ASN A 228 30.56 -0.15 9.62
CA ASN A 228 31.46 -0.52 10.71
C ASN A 228 32.91 -0.40 10.31
#